data_6079c9bdc3f3322aeeae4888fdeb4fff
#
_entry.id   6079c9bdc3f3322aeeae4888fdeb4fff
#
_cell.length_a   1.000
_cell.length_b   1.000
_cell.length_c   1.000
_cell.angle_alpha   90.00
_cell.angle_beta   90.00
_cell.angle_gamma   90.00
#
_symmetry.space_group_name_H-M   'P 1'
#
loop_
_entity.id
_entity.type
_entity.pdbx_description
1 polymer ?
#
loop_
_entity_poly.entity_id
_entity_poly.type
_entity_poly.pdbx_seq_one_letter_code
_entity_poly.pdbx_strand_id
1 'polypeptide(L)'
;QTPEAIAAQWVRDYRGQHVGLLAPLVVNRKGIYTELAKWASSKGFDHLRVDGEFLPTAGWGTAKGPKLDRYREHSIELPVGDVVVTPENEPRLRELLAQALEHGKGVVHLITGLEGLAEALATGKSTLRMGRVKVFSTERACPSCGTSYPELDPRLFSYNSKHGWCPDCVGTGLALTREQRKVMDDSQPDEKKGRESGREQTFAEPDVEDVTDAECGSCHGARLNPVARAVQLRGQSIAQLSALAVKDARKWGEKLKLDGREATIARDIVSEIKSRLAFMEQVGL
;
A
#
# COMPACT_ATOMS: atom_id res chain seq x y z
N GLN A 1 -9.30 -8.85 13.20
CA GLN A 1 -8.78 -9.56 14.41
C GLN A 1 -8.88 -8.63 15.61
N THR A 2 -9.07 -9.18 16.82
CA THR A 2 -8.94 -8.37 18.03
C THR A 2 -7.45 -8.24 18.42
N PRO A 3 -7.05 -7.23 19.20
CA PRO A 3 -5.68 -7.10 19.70
C PRO A 3 -5.22 -8.35 20.45
N GLU A 4 -6.12 -8.97 21.24
CA GLU A 4 -5.84 -10.20 21.99
C GLU A 4 -5.55 -11.38 21.06
N ALA A 5 -6.30 -11.51 19.96
CA ALA A 5 -6.09 -12.55 18.96
C ALA A 5 -4.74 -12.37 18.23
N ILE A 6 -4.36 -11.13 17.93
CA ILE A 6 -3.05 -10.81 17.35
C ILE A 6 -1.93 -11.17 18.33
N ALA A 7 -2.03 -10.76 19.60
CA ALA A 7 -1.04 -11.08 20.60
C ALA A 7 -0.90 -12.60 20.81
N ALA A 8 -2.01 -13.32 20.94
CA ALA A 8 -2.01 -14.79 21.09
C ALA A 8 -1.37 -15.48 19.87
N GLN A 9 -1.65 -14.99 18.66
CA GLN A 9 -1.00 -15.47 17.45
C GLN A 9 0.52 -15.25 17.51
N TRP A 10 0.98 -14.07 17.93
CA TRP A 10 2.40 -13.76 18.01
C TRP A 10 3.14 -14.62 19.03
N VAL A 11 2.55 -14.82 20.23
CA VAL A 11 3.10 -15.69 21.26
C VAL A 11 3.28 -17.12 20.76
N ARG A 12 2.37 -17.61 19.92
CA ARG A 12 2.45 -18.94 19.31
C ARG A 12 3.46 -19.00 18.17
N ASP A 13 3.36 -18.06 17.20
CA ASP A 13 4.05 -18.16 15.91
C ASP A 13 5.50 -17.64 15.96
N TYR A 14 5.82 -16.76 16.91
CA TYR A 14 7.14 -16.12 17.05
C TYR A 14 7.83 -16.40 18.38
N ARG A 15 7.44 -17.47 19.07
CA ARG A 15 8.02 -17.83 20.36
C ARG A 15 9.55 -17.92 20.31
N GLY A 16 10.23 -17.24 21.24
CA GLY A 16 11.68 -17.17 21.35
C GLY A 16 12.37 -16.25 20.34
N GLN A 17 11.62 -15.64 19.42
CA GLN A 17 12.18 -14.71 18.42
C GLN A 17 12.21 -13.29 18.98
N HIS A 18 13.23 -12.53 18.57
CA HIS A 18 13.30 -11.09 18.77
C HIS A 18 12.50 -10.40 17.64
N VAL A 19 11.47 -9.66 18.01
CA VAL A 19 10.57 -8.97 17.09
C VAL A 19 10.49 -7.49 17.41
N GLY A 20 10.31 -6.67 16.38
CA GLY A 20 10.01 -5.26 16.54
C GLY A 20 8.57 -4.97 16.08
N LEU A 21 7.99 -3.92 16.64
CA LEU A 21 6.65 -3.45 16.29
C LEU A 21 6.75 -2.06 15.65
N LEU A 22 6.15 -1.94 14.49
CA LEU A 22 6.13 -0.72 13.70
C LEU A 22 4.69 -0.27 13.50
N ALA A 23 4.44 1.02 13.68
CA ALA A 23 3.15 1.62 13.35
C ALA A 23 3.24 2.35 12.00
N PRO A 24 2.45 1.99 10.97
CA PRO A 24 2.45 2.72 9.71
C PRO A 24 1.81 4.10 9.91
N LEU A 25 2.59 5.17 9.65
CA LEU A 25 2.14 6.55 9.74
C LEU A 25 1.80 7.15 8.37
N VAL A 26 2.57 6.78 7.36
CA VAL A 26 2.40 7.22 5.97
C VAL A 26 2.55 6.01 5.06
N VAL A 27 1.65 5.87 4.10
CA VAL A 27 1.69 4.76 3.14
C VAL A 27 1.64 5.33 1.72
N ASN A 28 2.75 5.18 1.00
CA ASN A 28 2.89 5.54 -0.43
C ASN A 28 2.39 6.95 -0.76
N ARG A 29 2.89 7.96 -0.02
CA ARG A 29 2.50 9.36 -0.26
C ARG A 29 3.73 10.24 -0.48
N LYS A 30 3.60 11.21 -1.40
CA LYS A 30 4.62 12.21 -1.68
C LYS A 30 4.71 13.23 -0.55
N GLY A 31 5.93 13.67 -0.21
CA GLY A 31 6.15 14.68 0.82
C GLY A 31 7.58 14.66 1.39
N ILE A 32 7.91 15.62 2.21
CA ILE A 32 9.22 15.75 2.87
C ILE A 32 9.21 15.36 4.36
N TYR A 33 8.06 15.31 4.99
CA TYR A 33 7.77 14.79 6.33
C TYR A 33 8.61 15.34 7.49
N THR A 34 9.17 16.54 7.37
CA THR A 34 9.99 17.17 8.42
C THR A 34 9.22 17.32 9.73
N GLU A 35 7.95 17.74 9.68
CA GLU A 35 7.12 17.90 10.88
C GLU A 35 6.78 16.57 11.54
N LEU A 36 6.62 15.50 10.75
CA LEU A 36 6.42 14.16 11.28
C LEU A 36 7.65 13.67 12.05
N ALA A 37 8.85 13.91 11.50
CA ALA A 37 10.10 13.53 12.17
C ALA A 37 10.30 14.34 13.47
N LYS A 38 10.00 15.63 13.46
CA LYS A 38 10.02 16.48 14.68
C LYS A 38 9.05 15.98 15.74
N TRP A 39 7.83 15.64 15.33
CA TRP A 39 6.83 15.05 16.22
C TRP A 39 7.33 13.74 16.83
N ALA A 40 7.86 12.81 16.02
CA ALA A 40 8.41 11.55 16.50
C ALA A 40 9.55 11.79 17.52
N SER A 41 10.49 12.69 17.20
CA SER A 41 11.58 13.07 18.10
C SER A 41 11.06 13.66 19.42
N SER A 42 10.03 14.52 19.37
CA SER A 42 9.43 15.11 20.59
C SER A 42 8.73 14.08 21.49
N LYS A 43 8.35 12.93 20.92
CA LYS A 43 7.78 11.77 21.63
C LYS A 43 8.83 10.76 22.10
N GLY A 44 10.12 11.04 21.87
CA GLY A 44 11.21 10.17 22.29
C GLY A 44 11.57 9.05 21.31
N PHE A 45 11.09 9.12 20.08
CA PHE A 45 11.45 8.15 19.03
C PHE A 45 12.69 8.67 18.27
N ASP A 46 13.80 7.96 18.39
CA ASP A 46 15.08 8.35 17.77
C ASP A 46 15.15 8.06 16.27
N HIS A 47 14.32 7.15 15.78
CA HIS A 47 14.31 6.72 14.38
C HIS A 47 12.89 6.63 13.81
N LEU A 48 12.79 6.81 12.49
CA LEU A 48 11.66 6.39 11.67
C LEU A 48 12.15 5.38 10.65
N ARG A 49 11.32 4.40 10.27
CA ARG A 49 11.62 3.50 9.18
C ARG A 49 10.95 4.04 7.91
N VAL A 50 11.75 4.47 6.93
CA VAL A 50 11.32 5.09 5.69
C VAL A 50 11.71 4.21 4.52
N ASP A 51 10.73 3.77 3.73
CA ASP A 51 10.94 2.90 2.56
C ASP A 51 11.78 1.65 2.86
N GLY A 52 11.70 1.18 4.12
CA GLY A 52 12.44 0.02 4.59
C GLY A 52 13.77 0.32 5.27
N GLU A 53 14.21 1.56 5.33
CA GLU A 53 15.45 1.99 5.98
C GLU A 53 15.16 2.78 7.28
N PHE A 54 15.89 2.47 8.36
CA PHE A 54 15.79 3.21 9.61
C PHE A 54 16.64 4.47 9.52
N LEU A 55 15.98 5.63 9.60
CA LEU A 55 16.59 6.95 9.52
C LEU A 55 16.43 7.68 10.84
N PRO A 56 17.46 8.42 11.33
CA PRO A 56 17.35 9.18 12.57
C PRO A 56 16.33 10.30 12.44
N THR A 57 15.56 10.56 13.50
CA THR A 57 14.62 11.69 13.57
C THR A 57 15.33 13.02 13.78
N ALA A 58 16.54 12.99 14.34
CA ALA A 58 17.37 14.17 14.55
C ALA A 58 17.90 14.74 13.23
N GLY A 59 17.91 16.05 13.10
CA GLY A 59 18.48 16.77 11.96
C GLY A 59 17.68 16.66 10.66
N TRP A 60 16.49 16.11 10.68
CA TRP A 60 15.64 15.98 9.51
C TRP A 60 15.38 17.31 8.81
N GLY A 61 15.57 17.35 7.50
CA GLY A 61 15.42 18.58 6.69
C GLY A 61 16.59 19.56 6.76
N THR A 62 17.63 19.27 7.55
CA THR A 62 18.88 20.06 7.58
C THR A 62 19.88 19.57 6.52
N ALA A 63 21.00 20.30 6.35
CA ALA A 63 22.04 19.93 5.40
C ALA A 63 22.67 18.56 5.70
N LYS A 64 22.72 18.17 6.98
CA LYS A 64 23.38 16.92 7.45
C LYS A 64 22.40 15.79 7.79
N GLY A 65 21.11 16.07 7.83
CA GLY A 65 20.08 15.08 8.20
C GLY A 65 19.44 14.39 7.00
N PRO A 66 18.53 13.44 7.26
CA PRO A 66 17.78 12.74 6.21
C PRO A 66 17.00 13.72 5.32
N LYS A 67 17.03 13.47 4.02
CA LYS A 67 16.30 14.25 3.02
C LYS A 67 15.49 13.30 2.17
N LEU A 68 14.16 13.51 2.13
CA LEU A 68 13.27 12.78 1.25
C LEU A 68 13.00 13.59 -0.01
N ASP A 69 12.92 12.90 -1.13
CA ASP A 69 12.48 13.49 -2.39
C ASP A 69 10.97 13.74 -2.34
N ARG A 70 10.56 15.01 -2.32
CA ARG A 70 9.16 15.41 -2.23
C ARG A 70 8.29 14.94 -3.39
N TYR A 71 8.90 14.54 -4.50
CA TYR A 71 8.19 14.07 -5.69
C TYR A 71 8.03 12.55 -5.74
N ARG A 72 8.77 11.82 -4.88
CA ARG A 72 8.64 10.38 -4.73
C ARG A 72 7.63 10.03 -3.64
N GLU A 73 6.99 8.89 -3.80
CA GLU A 73 6.14 8.33 -2.76
C GLU A 73 6.99 7.64 -1.70
N HIS A 74 6.67 7.91 -0.45
CA HIS A 74 7.33 7.33 0.71
C HIS A 74 6.32 6.59 1.59
N SER A 75 6.79 5.52 2.21
CA SER A 75 6.11 4.83 3.29
C SER A 75 6.92 5.02 4.56
N ILE A 76 6.28 5.51 5.62
CA ILE A 76 6.94 5.84 6.89
C ILE A 76 6.28 5.08 8.01
N GLU A 77 7.07 4.37 8.77
CA GLU A 77 6.67 3.57 9.92
C GLU A 77 7.36 4.09 11.18
N LEU A 78 6.63 4.11 12.29
CA LEU A 78 7.16 4.45 13.61
C LEU A 78 7.62 3.17 14.31
N PRO A 79 8.90 3.00 14.64
CA PRO A 79 9.36 1.92 15.49
C PRO A 79 8.91 2.15 16.93
N VAL A 80 7.88 1.43 17.37
CA VAL A 80 7.28 1.60 18.70
C VAL A 80 8.13 0.94 19.78
N GLY A 81 8.77 -0.19 19.44
CA GLY A 81 9.68 -0.93 20.30
C GLY A 81 9.91 -2.33 19.79
N ASP A 82 10.72 -3.05 20.55
CA ASP A 82 11.09 -4.42 20.25
C ASP A 82 11.04 -5.27 21.53
N VAL A 83 10.91 -6.58 21.36
CA VAL A 83 10.80 -7.52 22.47
C VAL A 83 11.14 -8.95 22.02
N VAL A 84 11.73 -9.75 22.90
CA VAL A 84 11.83 -11.19 22.71
C VAL A 84 10.52 -11.82 23.16
N VAL A 85 9.89 -12.60 22.28
CA VAL A 85 8.57 -13.21 22.53
C VAL A 85 8.73 -14.40 23.49
N THR A 86 8.54 -14.15 24.77
CA THR A 86 8.54 -15.15 25.84
C THR A 86 7.30 -14.96 26.73
N PRO A 87 6.91 -15.96 27.53
CA PRO A 87 5.80 -15.81 28.47
C PRO A 87 5.99 -14.65 29.45
N GLU A 88 7.23 -14.43 29.91
CA GLU A 88 7.59 -13.36 30.84
C GLU A 88 7.43 -11.99 30.22
N ASN A 89 7.66 -11.87 28.92
CA ASN A 89 7.59 -10.63 28.16
C ASN A 89 6.20 -10.38 27.53
N GLU A 90 5.24 -11.27 27.69
CA GLU A 90 3.90 -11.10 27.12
C GLU A 90 3.21 -9.80 27.53
N PRO A 91 3.28 -9.32 28.78
CA PRO A 91 2.71 -8.02 29.16
C PRO A 91 3.32 -6.86 28.35
N ARG A 92 4.64 -6.88 28.16
CA ARG A 92 5.34 -5.86 27.39
C ARG A 92 4.97 -5.93 25.88
N LEU A 93 4.84 -7.14 25.35
CA LEU A 93 4.39 -7.35 23.98
C LEU A 93 2.99 -6.75 23.75
N ARG A 94 2.06 -6.96 24.69
CA ARG A 94 0.70 -6.40 24.62
C ARG A 94 0.68 -4.87 24.73
N GLU A 95 1.50 -4.31 25.58
CA GLU A 95 1.65 -2.86 25.70
C GLU A 95 2.15 -2.24 24.39
N LEU A 96 3.23 -2.78 23.81
CA LEU A 96 3.77 -2.34 22.53
C LEU A 96 2.76 -2.51 21.39
N LEU A 97 2.00 -3.60 21.39
CA LEU A 97 0.94 -3.84 20.41
C LEU A 97 -0.15 -2.76 20.52
N ALA A 98 -0.60 -2.44 21.73
CA ALA A 98 -1.61 -1.39 21.93
C ALA A 98 -1.12 -0.03 21.44
N GLN A 99 0.11 0.37 21.77
CA GLN A 99 0.73 1.61 21.27
C GLN A 99 0.86 1.61 19.74
N ALA A 100 1.30 0.49 19.14
CA ALA A 100 1.45 0.39 17.70
C ALA A 100 0.11 0.48 16.96
N LEU A 101 -0.94 -0.15 17.50
CA LEU A 101 -2.30 -0.08 16.94
C LEU A 101 -2.90 1.33 17.08
N GLU A 102 -2.63 2.04 18.16
CA GLU A 102 -3.07 3.42 18.36
C GLU A 102 -2.45 4.34 17.30
N HIS A 103 -1.12 4.34 17.16
CA HIS A 103 -0.43 5.15 16.16
C HIS A 103 -0.73 4.74 14.72
N GLY A 104 -0.84 3.44 14.46
CA GLY A 104 -1.11 2.86 13.15
C GLY A 104 -2.59 2.77 12.79
N LYS A 105 -3.50 3.37 13.61
CA LYS A 105 -4.94 3.40 13.35
C LYS A 105 -5.51 1.99 13.09
N GLY A 106 -5.23 1.07 14.00
CA GLY A 106 -5.67 -0.32 13.92
C GLY A 106 -4.82 -1.22 13.01
N VAL A 107 -3.70 -0.72 12.51
CA VAL A 107 -2.71 -1.50 11.75
C VAL A 107 -1.39 -1.53 12.49
N VAL A 108 -0.75 -2.70 12.54
CA VAL A 108 0.60 -2.88 13.08
C VAL A 108 1.41 -3.76 12.14
N HIS A 109 2.68 -3.42 11.99
CA HIS A 109 3.65 -4.22 11.27
C HIS A 109 4.58 -4.90 12.27
N LEU A 110 4.66 -6.23 12.22
CA LEU A 110 5.65 -7.00 12.96
C LEU A 110 6.88 -7.17 12.07
N ILE A 111 8.04 -6.79 12.59
CA ILE A 111 9.32 -6.98 11.90
C ILE A 111 10.16 -8.02 12.63
N THR A 112 10.73 -8.96 11.89
CA THR A 112 11.63 -10.02 12.34
C THR A 112 12.97 -9.94 11.62
N GLY A 113 14.01 -10.66 12.07
CA GLY A 113 15.33 -10.60 11.45
C GLY A 113 16.05 -9.30 11.79
N LEU A 114 16.08 -8.97 13.08
CA LEU A 114 16.68 -7.73 13.62
C LEU A 114 18.14 -7.90 14.01
N GLU A 115 18.74 -9.03 13.71
CA GLU A 115 20.16 -9.33 14.01
C GLU A 115 21.07 -8.30 13.32
N GLY A 116 21.93 -7.66 14.10
CA GLY A 116 22.84 -6.63 13.62
C GLY A 116 22.23 -5.25 13.39
N LEU A 117 20.92 -5.06 13.60
CA LEU A 117 20.27 -3.74 13.42
C LEU A 117 20.86 -2.70 14.37
N ALA A 118 21.03 -3.02 15.65
CA ALA A 118 21.61 -2.09 16.61
C ALA A 118 23.03 -1.67 16.24
N GLU A 119 23.86 -2.60 15.76
CA GLU A 119 25.20 -2.30 15.27
C GLU A 119 25.16 -1.41 14.01
N ALA A 120 24.28 -1.72 13.06
CA ALA A 120 24.11 -0.93 11.85
C ALA A 120 23.69 0.51 12.16
N LEU A 121 22.74 0.70 13.07
CA LEU A 121 22.29 2.02 13.55
C LEU A 121 23.44 2.78 14.24
N ALA A 122 24.18 2.11 15.11
CA ALA A 122 25.31 2.74 15.84
C ALA A 122 26.46 3.14 14.90
N THR A 123 26.69 2.40 13.83
CA THR A 123 27.79 2.65 12.87
C THR A 123 27.35 3.46 11.65
N GLY A 124 26.07 3.82 11.52
CA GLY A 124 25.53 4.54 10.37
C GLY A 124 25.54 3.73 9.06
N LYS A 125 25.58 2.40 9.17
CA LYS A 125 25.46 1.51 7.99
C LYS A 125 23.99 1.49 7.52
N SER A 126 23.77 1.29 6.21
CA SER A 126 22.43 1.19 5.66
C SER A 126 21.68 -0.03 6.24
N THR A 127 20.42 0.19 6.59
CA THR A 127 19.51 -0.83 7.11
C THR A 127 18.44 -1.23 6.09
N LEU A 128 18.54 -0.79 4.85
CA LEU A 128 17.51 -0.87 3.79
C LEU A 128 16.96 -2.29 3.53
N ARG A 129 17.71 -3.34 3.80
CA ARG A 129 17.27 -4.73 3.57
C ARG A 129 17.13 -5.52 4.85
N MET A 130 17.19 -4.85 6.00
CA MET A 130 17.09 -5.51 7.29
C MET A 130 15.64 -5.74 7.69
N GLY A 131 15.40 -6.93 8.20
CA GLY A 131 14.11 -7.34 8.70
C GLY A 131 13.09 -7.76 7.63
N ARG A 132 12.13 -8.59 8.06
CA ARG A 132 10.98 -9.02 7.28
C ARG A 132 9.72 -8.53 7.96
N VAL A 133 8.87 -7.83 7.22
CA VAL A 133 7.65 -7.22 7.76
C VAL A 133 6.44 -8.07 7.43
N LYS A 134 5.59 -8.29 8.44
CA LYS A 134 4.26 -8.88 8.28
C LYS A 134 3.21 -7.93 8.84
N VAL A 135 2.14 -7.71 8.08
CA VAL A 135 1.05 -6.78 8.42
C VAL A 135 0.00 -7.49 9.26
N PHE A 136 -0.48 -6.82 10.32
CA PHE A 136 -1.63 -7.23 11.11
C PHE A 136 -2.60 -6.05 11.25
N SER A 137 -3.91 -6.34 11.25
CA SER A 137 -4.93 -5.31 11.35
C SER A 137 -6.11 -5.77 12.21
N THR A 138 -6.63 -4.87 13.03
CA THR A 138 -7.84 -5.10 13.80
C THR A 138 -9.11 -4.97 12.95
N GLU A 139 -9.04 -4.22 11.85
CA GLU A 139 -10.20 -3.91 11.01
C GLU A 139 -10.24 -4.72 9.72
N ARG A 140 -9.07 -4.94 9.08
CA ARG A 140 -8.95 -5.52 7.74
C ARG A 140 -8.22 -6.85 7.77
N ALA A 141 -8.78 -7.82 8.49
CA ALA A 141 -8.23 -9.17 8.55
C ALA A 141 -9.26 -10.19 8.03
N CYS A 142 -8.79 -11.16 7.25
CA CYS A 142 -9.61 -12.28 6.82
C CYS A 142 -10.01 -13.13 8.04
N PRO A 143 -11.31 -13.35 8.29
CA PRO A 143 -11.74 -14.14 9.44
C PRO A 143 -11.34 -15.62 9.35
N SER A 144 -11.13 -16.14 8.13
CA SER A 144 -10.81 -17.55 7.92
C SER A 144 -9.31 -17.86 8.06
N CYS A 145 -8.43 -17.04 7.45
CA CYS A 145 -6.99 -17.31 7.41
C CYS A 145 -6.14 -16.32 8.22
N GLY A 146 -6.74 -15.27 8.80
CA GLY A 146 -6.04 -14.25 9.58
C GLY A 146 -5.16 -13.30 8.74
N THR A 147 -5.14 -13.42 7.42
CA THR A 147 -4.38 -12.50 6.56
C THR A 147 -4.92 -11.08 6.74
N SER A 148 -4.03 -10.15 7.06
CA SER A 148 -4.37 -8.74 7.26
C SER A 148 -3.97 -7.91 6.05
N TYR A 149 -4.75 -6.88 5.79
CA TYR A 149 -4.56 -5.96 4.67
C TYR A 149 -4.34 -4.53 5.17
N PRO A 150 -3.52 -3.73 4.49
CA PRO A 150 -3.39 -2.30 4.78
C PRO A 150 -4.67 -1.54 4.47
N GLU A 151 -4.70 -0.25 4.76
CA GLU A 151 -5.80 0.62 4.37
C GLU A 151 -5.97 0.62 2.84
N LEU A 152 -7.23 0.56 2.39
CA LEU A 152 -7.55 0.62 0.96
C LEU A 152 -7.28 2.03 0.44
N ASP A 153 -6.30 2.16 -0.43
CA ASP A 153 -6.02 3.40 -1.16
C ASP A 153 -6.86 3.41 -2.45
N PRO A 154 -7.50 4.54 -2.83
CA PRO A 154 -8.25 4.62 -4.10
C PRO A 154 -7.42 4.24 -5.33
N ARG A 155 -6.11 4.47 -5.32
CA ARG A 155 -5.18 4.07 -6.39
C ARG A 155 -5.10 2.55 -6.59
N LEU A 156 -5.51 1.76 -5.59
CA LEU A 156 -5.64 0.30 -5.71
C LEU A 156 -6.62 -0.10 -6.82
N PHE A 157 -7.61 0.73 -7.10
CA PHE A 157 -8.63 0.47 -8.11
C PHE A 157 -8.32 1.06 -9.49
N SER A 158 -7.11 1.57 -9.69
CA SER A 158 -6.65 2.11 -10.97
C SER A 158 -5.64 1.17 -11.62
N TYR A 159 -5.93 0.71 -12.82
CA TYR A 159 -4.99 -0.07 -13.63
C TYR A 159 -3.84 0.77 -14.22
N ASN A 160 -3.92 2.11 -14.11
CA ASN A 160 -2.84 3.05 -14.48
C ASN A 160 -1.91 3.37 -13.30
N SER A 161 -2.12 2.73 -12.14
CA SER A 161 -1.30 2.94 -10.96
C SER A 161 -0.60 1.66 -10.56
N LYS A 162 0.69 1.75 -10.22
CA LYS A 162 1.48 0.62 -9.67
C LYS A 162 0.85 0.00 -8.41
N HIS A 163 -0.01 0.75 -7.70
CA HIS A 163 -0.71 0.25 -6.53
C HIS A 163 -1.88 -0.67 -6.89
N GLY A 164 -2.46 -0.50 -8.07
CA GLY A 164 -3.66 -1.20 -8.50
C GLY A 164 -3.47 -2.18 -9.64
N TRP A 165 -2.52 -1.94 -10.51
CA TRP A 165 -2.37 -2.77 -11.70
C TRP A 165 -1.94 -4.22 -11.40
N CYS A 166 -2.25 -5.10 -12.33
CA CYS A 166 -1.74 -6.47 -12.31
C CYS A 166 -0.22 -6.46 -12.57
N PRO A 167 0.62 -7.04 -11.69
CA PRO A 167 2.09 -6.99 -11.85
C PRO A 167 2.61 -7.73 -13.08
N ASP A 168 1.82 -8.65 -13.64
CA ASP A 168 2.24 -9.44 -14.81
C ASP A 168 1.97 -8.74 -16.14
N CYS A 169 1.02 -7.81 -16.17
CA CYS A 169 0.70 -7.06 -17.39
C CYS A 169 0.78 -5.54 -17.20
N VAL A 170 1.24 -5.04 -16.04
CA VAL A 170 1.36 -3.61 -15.69
C VAL A 170 0.15 -2.76 -16.13
N GLY A 171 -1.05 -3.33 -15.97
CA GLY A 171 -2.32 -2.66 -16.27
C GLY A 171 -2.80 -2.74 -17.72
N THR A 172 -2.06 -3.37 -18.64
CA THR A 172 -2.49 -3.52 -20.05
C THR A 172 -3.62 -4.53 -20.23
N GLY A 173 -3.66 -5.57 -19.41
CA GLY A 173 -4.57 -6.71 -19.55
C GLY A 173 -4.07 -7.79 -20.50
N LEU A 174 -2.95 -7.56 -21.19
CA LEU A 174 -2.39 -8.43 -22.21
C LEU A 174 -1.20 -9.26 -21.66
N ALA A 175 -0.91 -10.36 -22.30
CA ALA A 175 0.26 -11.17 -21.99
C ALA A 175 1.52 -10.44 -22.47
N LEU A 176 2.41 -10.11 -21.54
CA LEU A 176 3.66 -9.38 -21.81
C LEU A 176 4.88 -10.24 -21.53
N THR A 177 5.91 -10.09 -22.35
CA THR A 177 7.25 -10.59 -22.03
C THR A 177 7.87 -9.83 -20.86
N ARG A 178 8.97 -10.36 -20.31
CA ARG A 178 9.67 -9.68 -19.21
C ARG A 178 10.24 -8.33 -19.63
N GLU A 179 10.70 -8.23 -20.86
CA GLU A 179 11.26 -7.03 -21.47
C GLU A 179 10.18 -5.97 -21.67
N GLN A 180 9.04 -6.35 -22.28
CA GLN A 180 7.89 -5.46 -22.46
C GLN A 180 7.37 -4.92 -21.13
N ARG A 181 7.28 -5.75 -20.07
CA ARG A 181 6.90 -5.29 -18.73
C ARG A 181 7.83 -4.22 -18.18
N LYS A 182 9.15 -4.35 -18.38
CA LYS A 182 10.11 -3.35 -17.92
C LYS A 182 9.99 -2.02 -18.65
N VAL A 183 9.67 -2.05 -19.94
CA VAL A 183 9.47 -0.84 -20.75
C VAL A 183 8.18 -0.13 -20.36
N MET A 184 7.12 -0.89 -20.10
CA MET A 184 5.80 -0.38 -19.72
C MET A 184 5.68 -0.01 -18.23
N ASP A 185 6.61 -0.45 -17.37
CA ASP A 185 6.66 -0.11 -15.94
C ASP A 185 7.32 1.28 -15.77
N ASP A 186 6.53 2.33 -15.90
CA ASP A 186 6.93 3.72 -15.68
C ASP A 186 7.19 4.07 -14.20
N SER A 187 6.92 3.13 -13.29
CA SER A 187 7.21 3.30 -11.86
C SER A 187 8.68 3.11 -11.51
N GLN A 188 9.49 2.55 -12.41
CA GLN A 188 10.92 2.37 -12.24
C GLN A 188 11.66 3.69 -12.44
N PRO A 189 12.53 4.12 -11.53
CA PRO A 189 13.36 5.28 -11.76
C PRO A 189 14.30 5.00 -12.95
N ASP A 190 14.25 5.85 -13.94
CA ASP A 190 15.17 5.81 -15.08
C ASP A 190 16.60 6.10 -14.56
N GLU A 191 17.43 5.08 -14.36
CA GLU A 191 18.82 5.22 -13.94
C GLU A 191 19.68 5.98 -14.96
N LYS A 192 19.17 6.22 -16.16
CA LYS A 192 19.87 6.86 -17.29
C LYS A 192 19.47 8.30 -17.58
N LYS A 193 18.37 8.81 -17.00
CA LYS A 193 17.94 10.21 -17.19
C LYS A 193 18.25 11.03 -15.95
N GLY A 194 19.46 11.57 -15.89
CA GLY A 194 19.82 12.60 -14.93
C GLY A 194 18.88 13.79 -14.99
N ARG A 195 18.34 14.19 -13.85
CA ARG A 195 17.88 15.52 -13.42
C ARG A 195 16.99 16.40 -14.32
N GLU A 196 16.27 15.90 -15.31
CA GLU A 196 15.27 16.66 -16.03
C GLU A 196 13.84 16.07 -15.85
N SER A 197 13.42 15.92 -14.64
CA SER A 197 12.07 15.44 -14.31
C SER A 197 11.18 16.62 -13.88
N GLY A 198 10.70 17.35 -14.83
CA GLY A 198 9.70 18.42 -14.64
C GLY A 198 8.74 18.54 -15.82
N ARG A 199 8.91 17.73 -16.86
CA ARG A 199 7.99 17.66 -17.98
C ARG A 199 7.09 16.43 -17.82
N GLU A 200 5.80 16.59 -18.11
CA GLU A 200 4.89 15.49 -18.38
C GLU A 200 5.63 14.49 -19.28
N GLN A 201 5.85 13.29 -18.76
CA GLN A 201 6.40 12.22 -19.57
C GLN A 201 5.36 11.92 -20.63
N THR A 202 5.60 12.36 -21.85
CA THR A 202 4.94 11.81 -23.01
C THR A 202 5.26 10.31 -22.99
N PHE A 203 4.24 9.50 -22.76
CA PHE A 203 4.33 8.05 -22.89
C PHE A 203 4.82 7.78 -24.32
N ALA A 204 6.05 7.29 -24.47
CA ALA A 204 6.41 6.58 -25.66
C ALA A 204 5.48 5.36 -25.68
N GLU A 205 4.45 5.40 -26.50
CA GLU A 205 3.68 4.18 -26.78
C GLU A 205 4.69 3.14 -27.24
N PRO A 206 4.77 1.97 -26.57
CA PRO A 206 5.62 0.91 -27.06
C PRO A 206 5.15 0.58 -28.48
N ASP A 207 6.08 0.28 -29.37
CA ASP A 207 5.73 -0.20 -30.73
C ASP A 207 4.73 -1.35 -30.59
N VAL A 208 3.49 -1.08 -30.95
CA VAL A 208 2.33 -1.95 -30.69
C VAL A 208 2.44 -3.26 -31.51
N GLU A 209 3.32 -3.30 -32.48
CA GLU A 209 3.51 -4.42 -33.40
C GLU A 209 4.00 -5.71 -32.72
N ASP A 210 4.61 -5.60 -31.52
CA ASP A 210 5.17 -6.78 -30.82
C ASP A 210 4.31 -7.30 -29.65
N VAL A 211 3.19 -6.66 -29.34
CA VAL A 211 2.31 -7.11 -28.24
C VAL A 211 1.25 -8.05 -28.78
N THR A 212 1.21 -9.26 -28.27
CA THR A 212 0.17 -10.24 -28.66
C THR A 212 -1.19 -9.82 -28.10
N ASP A 213 -2.27 -10.09 -28.84
CA ASP A 213 -3.66 -9.88 -28.38
C ASP A 213 -4.11 -10.90 -27.30
N ALA A 214 -3.19 -11.76 -26.84
CA ALA A 214 -3.48 -12.73 -25.81
C ALA A 214 -3.73 -12.07 -24.45
N GLU A 215 -4.79 -12.50 -23.78
CA GLU A 215 -5.09 -12.01 -22.42
C GLU A 215 -4.01 -12.41 -21.42
N CYS A 216 -3.75 -11.54 -20.44
CA CYS A 216 -2.87 -11.83 -19.32
C CYS A 216 -3.38 -13.03 -18.52
N GLY A 217 -2.59 -14.09 -18.39
CA GLY A 217 -2.96 -15.32 -17.68
C GLY A 217 -3.22 -15.14 -16.18
N SER A 218 -2.71 -14.05 -15.57
CA SER A 218 -2.89 -13.76 -14.14
C SER A 218 -4.16 -12.98 -13.83
N CYS A 219 -4.52 -12.00 -14.65
CA CYS A 219 -5.68 -11.16 -14.38
C CYS A 219 -6.86 -11.40 -15.34
N HIS A 220 -6.67 -12.17 -16.40
CA HIS A 220 -7.71 -12.48 -17.40
C HIS A 220 -8.39 -11.20 -17.90
N GLY A 221 -7.60 -10.27 -18.43
CA GLY A 221 -8.07 -8.98 -18.94
C GLY A 221 -8.52 -7.95 -17.89
N ALA A 222 -8.65 -8.31 -16.61
CA ALA A 222 -9.13 -7.40 -15.56
C ALA A 222 -8.17 -6.26 -15.22
N ARG A 223 -6.91 -6.31 -15.66
CA ARG A 223 -5.87 -5.27 -15.50
C ARG A 223 -5.41 -4.98 -14.07
N LEU A 224 -6.17 -5.43 -13.06
CA LEU A 224 -5.97 -5.14 -11.64
C LEU A 224 -5.32 -6.31 -10.91
N ASN A 225 -4.62 -6.01 -9.82
CA ASN A 225 -4.00 -6.99 -8.94
C ASN A 225 -5.06 -7.83 -8.18
N PRO A 226 -4.68 -8.97 -7.58
CA PRO A 226 -5.63 -9.84 -6.90
C PRO A 226 -6.37 -9.18 -5.73
N VAL A 227 -5.72 -8.27 -4.98
CA VAL A 227 -6.34 -7.58 -3.84
C VAL A 227 -7.44 -6.64 -4.33
N ALA A 228 -7.16 -5.82 -5.35
CA ALA A 228 -8.13 -4.92 -5.95
C ALA A 228 -9.34 -5.67 -6.50
N ARG A 229 -9.12 -6.82 -7.16
CA ARG A 229 -10.19 -7.68 -7.70
C ARG A 229 -11.02 -8.37 -6.64
N ALA A 230 -10.46 -8.57 -5.44
CA ALA A 230 -11.18 -9.21 -4.33
C ALA A 230 -12.11 -8.25 -3.57
N VAL A 231 -11.89 -6.93 -3.67
CA VAL A 231 -12.77 -5.93 -3.03
C VAL A 231 -14.11 -5.89 -3.74
N GLN A 232 -15.19 -5.96 -2.96
CA GLN A 232 -16.55 -5.99 -3.48
C GLN A 232 -17.39 -4.84 -2.91
N LEU A 233 -18.21 -4.25 -3.75
CA LEU A 233 -19.29 -3.35 -3.38
C LEU A 233 -20.63 -4.01 -3.74
N ARG A 234 -21.47 -4.28 -2.73
CA ARG A 234 -22.75 -4.98 -2.92
C ARG A 234 -22.62 -6.30 -3.72
N GLY A 235 -21.54 -7.07 -3.42
CA GLY A 235 -21.30 -8.39 -4.02
C GLY A 235 -20.64 -8.37 -5.40
N GLN A 236 -20.26 -7.21 -5.92
CA GLN A 236 -19.58 -7.09 -7.21
C GLN A 236 -18.22 -6.38 -7.07
N SER A 237 -17.20 -6.91 -7.74
CA SER A 237 -15.89 -6.27 -7.80
C SER A 237 -15.85 -5.21 -8.90
N ILE A 238 -14.87 -4.29 -8.80
CA ILE A 238 -14.66 -3.29 -9.86
C ILE A 238 -14.37 -3.94 -11.22
N ALA A 239 -13.66 -5.07 -11.26
CA ALA A 239 -13.39 -5.80 -12.49
C ALA A 239 -14.68 -6.33 -13.14
N GLN A 240 -15.60 -6.88 -12.35
CA GLN A 240 -16.92 -7.32 -12.83
C GLN A 240 -17.75 -6.15 -13.35
N LEU A 241 -17.76 -5.03 -12.62
CA LEU A 241 -18.50 -3.83 -13.04
C LEU A 241 -17.93 -3.22 -14.33
N SER A 242 -16.60 -3.20 -14.46
CA SER A 242 -15.94 -2.67 -15.67
C SER A 242 -16.10 -3.55 -16.90
N ALA A 243 -16.42 -4.83 -16.72
CA ALA A 243 -16.70 -5.77 -17.82
C ALA A 243 -18.15 -5.70 -18.31
N LEU A 244 -19.04 -4.96 -17.64
CA LEU A 244 -20.43 -4.79 -18.08
C LEU A 244 -20.50 -3.94 -19.35
N ALA A 245 -21.45 -4.26 -20.22
CA ALA A 245 -21.85 -3.32 -21.28
C ALA A 245 -22.41 -2.02 -20.64
N VAL A 246 -22.22 -0.89 -21.30
CA VAL A 246 -22.63 0.45 -20.80
C VAL A 246 -24.07 0.45 -20.29
N LYS A 247 -24.98 -0.14 -21.07
CA LYS A 247 -26.41 -0.30 -20.72
C LYS A 247 -26.63 -1.04 -19.40
N ASP A 248 -25.87 -2.10 -19.15
CA ASP A 248 -26.03 -2.92 -17.95
C ASP A 248 -25.33 -2.28 -16.73
N ALA A 249 -24.19 -1.62 -16.95
CA ALA A 249 -23.55 -0.79 -15.94
C ALA A 249 -24.46 0.36 -15.48
N ARG A 250 -25.18 1.01 -16.41
CA ARG A 250 -26.20 2.04 -16.08
C ARG A 250 -27.31 1.48 -15.22
N LYS A 251 -27.91 0.35 -15.65
CA LYS A 251 -28.97 -0.33 -14.86
C LYS A 251 -28.50 -0.72 -13.45
N TRP A 252 -27.25 -1.19 -13.33
CA TRP A 252 -26.66 -1.48 -12.04
C TRP A 252 -26.55 -0.21 -11.18
N GLY A 253 -26.03 0.89 -11.75
CA GLY A 253 -25.93 2.18 -11.07
C GLY A 253 -27.29 2.74 -10.62
N GLU A 254 -28.35 2.57 -11.42
CA GLU A 254 -29.73 2.96 -11.06
C GLU A 254 -30.28 2.15 -9.88
N LYS A 255 -29.95 0.87 -9.80
CA LYS A 255 -30.37 -0.04 -8.74
C LYS A 255 -29.53 0.04 -7.47
N LEU A 256 -28.36 0.71 -7.54
CA LEU A 256 -27.46 0.82 -6.41
C LEU A 256 -28.12 1.60 -5.27
N LYS A 257 -28.36 0.90 -4.16
CA LYS A 257 -28.88 1.48 -2.91
C LYS A 257 -27.73 1.58 -1.92
N LEU A 258 -27.46 2.78 -1.46
CA LEU A 258 -26.51 3.08 -0.40
C LEU A 258 -27.27 3.78 0.71
N ASP A 259 -26.94 3.46 1.96
CA ASP A 259 -27.65 3.96 3.13
C ASP A 259 -26.70 4.72 4.07
N GLY A 260 -27.26 5.62 4.88
CA GLY A 260 -26.55 6.33 5.93
C GLY A 260 -25.32 7.08 5.42
N ARG A 261 -24.16 6.82 6.05
CA ARG A 261 -22.89 7.49 5.71
C ARG A 261 -22.40 7.19 4.29
N GLU A 262 -22.61 5.96 3.80
CA GLU A 262 -22.24 5.59 2.42
C GLU A 262 -22.99 6.43 1.39
N ALA A 263 -24.29 6.63 1.58
CA ALA A 263 -25.12 7.46 0.69
C ALA A 263 -24.62 8.90 0.65
N THR A 264 -24.25 9.45 1.81
CA THR A 264 -23.74 10.83 1.89
C THR A 264 -22.39 10.99 1.15
N ILE A 265 -21.47 10.05 1.35
CA ILE A 265 -20.14 10.08 0.71
C ILE A 265 -20.25 9.88 -0.80
N ALA A 266 -21.09 8.96 -1.24
CA ALA A 266 -21.18 8.54 -2.65
C ALA A 266 -22.15 9.37 -3.49
N ARG A 267 -22.95 10.26 -2.89
CA ARG A 267 -24.03 10.98 -3.56
C ARG A 267 -23.60 11.62 -4.89
N ASP A 268 -22.56 12.42 -4.84
CA ASP A 268 -22.11 13.19 -6.00
C ASP A 268 -21.37 12.29 -7.01
N ILE A 269 -20.60 11.30 -6.53
CA ILE A 269 -19.90 10.31 -7.35
C ILE A 269 -20.90 9.45 -8.12
N VAL A 270 -21.93 8.93 -7.46
CA VAL A 270 -22.95 8.08 -8.10
C VAL A 270 -23.77 8.89 -9.12
N SER A 271 -24.09 10.15 -8.81
CA SER A 271 -24.78 11.04 -9.75
C SER A 271 -23.96 11.26 -11.03
N GLU A 272 -22.66 11.53 -10.87
CA GLU A 272 -21.74 11.72 -12.00
C GLU A 272 -21.59 10.44 -12.85
N ILE A 273 -21.42 9.28 -12.21
CA ILE A 273 -21.34 7.99 -12.91
C ILE A 273 -22.60 7.74 -13.74
N LYS A 274 -23.79 7.96 -13.16
CA LYS A 274 -25.07 7.79 -13.86
C LYS A 274 -25.18 8.71 -15.08
N SER A 275 -24.79 9.97 -14.91
CA SER A 275 -24.80 10.96 -16.00
C SER A 275 -23.89 10.55 -17.15
N ARG A 276 -22.66 10.11 -16.84
CA ARG A 276 -21.69 9.67 -17.85
C ARG A 276 -22.12 8.41 -18.58
N LEU A 277 -22.63 7.41 -17.86
CA LEU A 277 -23.13 6.19 -18.47
C LEU A 277 -24.37 6.46 -19.37
N ALA A 278 -25.27 7.35 -18.96
CA ALA A 278 -26.39 7.77 -19.78
C ALA A 278 -25.93 8.47 -21.06
N PHE A 279 -24.93 9.34 -20.97
CA PHE A 279 -24.34 9.99 -22.13
C PHE A 279 -23.68 8.99 -23.10
N MET A 280 -22.89 8.04 -22.57
CA MET A 280 -22.27 7.00 -23.39
C MET A 280 -23.30 6.17 -24.16
N GLU A 281 -24.41 5.80 -23.51
CA GLU A 281 -25.49 5.07 -24.18
C GLU A 281 -26.17 5.93 -25.26
N GLN A 282 -26.36 7.24 -25.03
CA GLN A 282 -26.95 8.16 -26.02
C GLN A 282 -26.10 8.32 -27.28
N VAL A 283 -24.77 8.24 -27.17
CA VAL A 283 -23.86 8.33 -28.31
C VAL A 283 -23.59 6.98 -28.98
N GLY A 284 -24.24 5.90 -28.51
CA GLY A 284 -24.21 4.58 -29.16
C GLY A 284 -23.09 3.65 -28.73
N LEU A 285 -22.51 3.87 -27.56
CA LEU A 285 -21.51 2.98 -26.94
C LEU A 285 -22.18 1.84 -26.15
#